data_861b88e5132b7f76965e3d55d11d4a35
#
_entry.id   861b88e5132b7f76965e3d55d11d4a35
#
_cell.length_a   1.000
_cell.length_b   1.000
_cell.length_c   1.000
_cell.angle_alpha   90.00
_cell.angle_beta   90.00
_cell.angle_gamma   90.00
#
_symmetry.space_group_name_H-M   'P 1'
#
loop_
_entity.id
_entity.type
_entity.pdbx_description
1 polymer ?
#
loop_
_entity_poly.entity_id
_entity_poly.type
_entity_poly.pdbx_seq_one_letter_code
_entity_poly.pdbx_strand_id
1 'polypeptide(L)'
;MSLIVKYGRFLLIIVLLLGLGAGYGIGYYSGLSSVHPPTTLLIDGAGTLAVPWNGVVNNVLRPEYPTLSYNYIFEGSGLAANEITQANKSFDVYGSADYRIIPEQLMPTYASWYIIFASNAMTVMYTNHSKFANEITPQNWYQVITRPGVIVGVSNKDTDPSGAQAVIMLKLAGIEYYNNASYLYDQIYVTKKANSELVVVPTETTLNPQLETGTVDYVLTYSSEAISHNFPYLNLDSKVNLSNVTLSDWYAQANVTIKGKVTQGTPILYDLTIPTNSPNPTMGVAFIKALFSPQGQKILHSSGITPLNPVDIYNPSAVPPDIIQALSQSGISVTTITATT
;
A
#
# COMPACT_ATOMS: atom_id res chain seq x y z
N MET A 1 -68.14 -45.14 17.05
CA MET A 1 -67.00 -44.36 16.51
C MET A 1 -65.74 -44.91 17.17
N SER A 2 -64.99 -45.66 16.38
CA SER A 2 -64.00 -46.63 16.89
C SER A 2 -62.79 -45.97 17.55
N LEU A 3 -62.16 -46.71 18.51
CA LEU A 3 -60.92 -46.35 19.21
C LEU A 3 -59.85 -45.90 18.26
N ILE A 4 -59.77 -46.41 17.03
CA ILE A 4 -58.79 -46.11 15.97
C ILE A 4 -58.79 -44.61 15.58
N VAL A 5 -59.95 -43.94 15.55
CA VAL A 5 -60.07 -42.50 15.19
C VAL A 5 -59.54 -41.62 16.30
N LYS A 6 -59.62 -42.06 17.56
CA LYS A 6 -59.16 -41.29 18.72
C LYS A 6 -57.60 -41.32 18.85
N TYR A 7 -57.00 -42.48 18.61
CA TYR A 7 -55.54 -42.64 18.64
C TYR A 7 -54.87 -42.06 17.39
N GLY A 8 -55.50 -42.10 16.21
CA GLY A 8 -54.97 -41.49 14.99
C GLY A 8 -54.82 -39.99 15.09
N ARG A 9 -55.80 -39.29 15.73
CA ARG A 9 -55.71 -37.83 15.97
C ARG A 9 -54.60 -37.47 16.98
N PHE A 10 -54.38 -38.31 18.01
CA PHE A 10 -53.33 -38.09 19.00
C PHE A 10 -51.95 -38.34 18.40
N LEU A 11 -51.76 -39.35 17.55
CA LEU A 11 -50.55 -39.61 16.82
C LEU A 11 -50.17 -38.49 15.85
N LEU A 12 -51.18 -37.92 15.16
CA LEU A 12 -51.00 -36.82 14.19
C LEU A 12 -50.50 -35.52 14.92
N ILE A 13 -51.02 -35.24 16.11
CA ILE A 13 -50.61 -34.11 16.93
C ILE A 13 -49.16 -34.26 17.42
N ILE A 14 -48.77 -35.50 17.85
CA ILE A 14 -47.39 -35.78 18.30
C ILE A 14 -46.40 -35.65 17.14
N VAL A 15 -46.74 -36.14 15.93
CA VAL A 15 -45.87 -36.01 14.75
C VAL A 15 -45.74 -34.55 14.32
N LEU A 16 -46.83 -33.75 14.42
CA LEU A 16 -46.77 -32.31 14.12
C LEU A 16 -45.92 -31.55 15.13
N LEU A 17 -46.01 -31.86 16.43
CA LEU A 17 -45.24 -31.22 17.49
C LEU A 17 -43.75 -31.59 17.41
N LEU A 18 -43.44 -32.86 17.09
CA LEU A 18 -42.08 -33.31 16.86
C LEU A 18 -41.48 -32.70 15.58
N GLY A 19 -42.27 -32.55 14.51
CA GLY A 19 -41.86 -31.92 13.26
C GLY A 19 -41.57 -30.41 13.45
N LEU A 20 -42.44 -29.68 14.19
CA LEU A 20 -42.25 -28.30 14.53
C LEU A 20 -41.05 -28.07 15.45
N GLY A 21 -40.86 -28.96 16.48
CA GLY A 21 -39.72 -28.87 17.38
C GLY A 21 -38.40 -29.18 16.67
N ALA A 22 -38.35 -30.19 15.81
CA ALA A 22 -37.16 -30.49 15.00
C ALA A 22 -36.88 -29.42 13.96
N GLY A 23 -37.91 -28.89 13.26
CA GLY A 23 -37.76 -27.81 12.30
C GLY A 23 -37.28 -26.52 12.95
N TYR A 24 -37.81 -26.16 14.13
CA TYR A 24 -37.36 -25.02 14.90
C TYR A 24 -35.93 -25.21 15.42
N GLY A 25 -35.57 -26.38 15.95
CA GLY A 25 -34.24 -26.72 16.42
C GLY A 25 -33.20 -26.62 15.29
N ILE A 26 -33.49 -27.24 14.14
CA ILE A 26 -32.59 -27.23 12.98
C ILE A 26 -32.49 -25.77 12.43
N GLY A 27 -33.58 -25.03 12.32
CA GLY A 27 -33.60 -23.65 11.90
C GLY A 27 -32.82 -22.71 12.84
N TYR A 28 -32.98 -22.94 14.16
CA TYR A 28 -32.28 -22.17 15.19
C TYR A 28 -30.76 -22.48 15.17
N TYR A 29 -30.36 -23.76 15.11
CA TYR A 29 -28.95 -24.14 15.06
C TYR A 29 -28.28 -23.74 13.73
N SER A 30 -28.97 -23.81 12.59
CA SER A 30 -28.44 -23.31 11.31
C SER A 30 -28.38 -21.80 11.25
N GLY A 31 -29.29 -21.08 11.94
CA GLY A 31 -29.23 -19.63 12.10
C GLY A 31 -28.09 -19.20 13.01
N LEU A 32 -27.79 -19.94 14.09
CA LEU A 32 -26.67 -19.66 14.98
C LEU A 32 -25.31 -19.97 14.35
N SER A 33 -25.22 -20.98 13.47
CA SER A 33 -23.98 -21.30 12.78
C SER A 33 -23.58 -20.29 11.70
N SER A 34 -24.48 -19.36 11.33
CA SER A 34 -24.21 -18.28 10.38
C SER A 34 -23.84 -16.94 11.02
N VAL A 35 -23.93 -16.83 12.37
CA VAL A 35 -23.43 -15.66 13.08
C VAL A 35 -21.95 -15.87 13.35
N HIS A 36 -21.12 -15.54 12.37
CA HIS A 36 -19.69 -15.38 12.63
C HIS A 36 -19.50 -14.26 13.65
N PRO A 37 -18.70 -14.47 14.72
CA PRO A 37 -18.38 -13.36 15.63
C PRO A 37 -17.79 -12.21 14.83
N PRO A 38 -18.01 -10.95 15.24
CA PRO A 38 -17.44 -9.80 14.55
C PRO A 38 -15.92 -10.00 14.46
N THR A 39 -15.43 -10.13 13.25
CA THR A 39 -14.00 -10.33 12.98
C THR A 39 -13.39 -8.96 12.70
N THR A 40 -12.32 -8.62 13.40
CA THR A 40 -11.63 -7.33 13.21
C THR A 40 -10.35 -7.55 12.43
N LEU A 41 -10.09 -6.66 11.46
CA LEU A 41 -8.84 -6.54 10.74
C LEU A 41 -8.26 -5.16 10.99
N LEU A 42 -7.03 -5.11 11.49
CA LEU A 42 -6.29 -3.89 11.76
C LEU A 42 -5.12 -3.79 10.78
N ILE A 43 -5.08 -2.74 9.99
CA ILE A 43 -4.03 -2.52 8.97
C ILE A 43 -3.28 -1.23 9.26
N ASP A 44 -1.97 -1.26 9.08
CA ASP A 44 -1.10 -0.10 9.07
C ASP A 44 -0.20 -0.12 7.84
N GLY A 45 0.10 1.05 7.28
CA GLY A 45 0.99 1.09 6.12
C GLY A 45 1.11 2.42 5.40
N ALA A 46 1.79 2.35 4.27
CA ALA A 46 2.05 3.49 3.39
C ALA A 46 0.76 4.15 2.90
N GLY A 47 0.75 5.49 2.82
CA GLY A 47 -0.38 6.29 2.33
C GLY A 47 -0.88 5.83 0.95
N THR A 48 0.03 5.52 0.04
CA THR A 48 -0.29 5.02 -1.31
C THR A 48 -0.96 3.64 -1.34
N LEU A 49 -0.91 2.87 -0.25
CA LEU A 49 -1.64 1.60 -0.11
C LEU A 49 -3.11 1.78 0.28
N ALA A 50 -3.52 2.99 0.70
CA ALA A 50 -4.87 3.24 1.19
C ALA A 50 -5.95 2.85 0.17
N VAL A 51 -5.88 3.37 -1.05
CA VAL A 51 -6.88 3.12 -2.10
C VAL A 51 -6.91 1.64 -2.51
N PRO A 52 -5.79 1.02 -2.93
CA PRO A 52 -5.82 -0.39 -3.34
C PRO A 52 -6.18 -1.35 -2.21
N TRP A 53 -5.68 -1.15 -0.99
CA TRP A 53 -5.97 -2.07 0.12
C TRP A 53 -7.40 -1.95 0.61
N ASN A 54 -7.98 -0.74 0.66
CA ASN A 54 -9.41 -0.55 0.86
C ASN A 54 -10.24 -1.23 -0.24
N GLY A 55 -9.78 -1.17 -1.48
CA GLY A 55 -10.38 -1.88 -2.61
C GLY A 55 -10.38 -3.40 -2.41
N VAL A 56 -9.26 -3.99 -1.95
CA VAL A 56 -9.15 -5.43 -1.63
C VAL A 56 -10.09 -5.80 -0.49
N VAL A 57 -10.11 -5.03 0.60
CA VAL A 57 -11.02 -5.28 1.73
C VAL A 57 -12.48 -5.26 1.27
N ASN A 58 -12.89 -4.24 0.54
CA ASN A 58 -14.28 -4.05 0.18
C ASN A 58 -14.78 -5.02 -0.89
N ASN A 59 -13.93 -5.34 -1.90
CA ASN A 59 -14.36 -6.08 -3.07
C ASN A 59 -13.96 -7.56 -3.06
N VAL A 60 -12.97 -7.96 -2.22
CA VAL A 60 -12.52 -9.35 -2.15
C VAL A 60 -12.80 -9.94 -0.77
N LEU A 61 -12.40 -9.26 0.32
CA LEU A 61 -12.46 -9.84 1.65
C LEU A 61 -13.88 -9.79 2.26
N ARG A 62 -14.58 -8.64 2.17
CA ARG A 62 -15.94 -8.50 2.74
C ARG A 62 -17.00 -9.46 2.17
N PRO A 63 -16.97 -9.85 0.89
CA PRO A 63 -17.86 -10.89 0.40
C PRO A 63 -17.72 -12.24 1.14
N GLU A 64 -16.51 -12.56 1.59
CA GLU A 64 -16.22 -13.78 2.37
C GLU A 64 -16.47 -13.58 3.88
N TYR A 65 -16.32 -12.35 4.38
CA TYR A 65 -16.47 -11.96 5.78
C TYR A 65 -17.46 -10.80 5.94
N PRO A 66 -18.79 -11.04 5.78
CA PRO A 66 -19.79 -9.95 5.75
C PRO A 66 -19.85 -9.09 7.04
N THR A 67 -19.44 -9.65 8.17
CA THR A 67 -19.42 -8.95 9.48
C THR A 67 -18.05 -8.34 9.81
N LEU A 68 -17.14 -8.25 8.83
CA LEU A 68 -15.80 -7.73 9.04
C LEU A 68 -15.82 -6.28 9.51
N SER A 69 -15.27 -6.04 10.70
CA SER A 69 -14.86 -4.72 11.19
C SER A 69 -13.46 -4.43 10.66
N TYR A 70 -13.25 -3.26 10.07
CA TYR A 70 -11.99 -2.89 9.46
C TYR A 70 -11.53 -1.53 9.96
N ASN A 71 -10.35 -1.47 10.56
CA ASN A 71 -9.69 -0.24 11.00
C ASN A 71 -8.30 -0.17 10.37
N TYR A 72 -7.88 1.04 10.05
CA TYR A 72 -6.60 1.25 9.36
C TYR A 72 -5.94 2.57 9.73
N ILE A 73 -4.61 2.62 9.60
CA ILE A 73 -3.81 3.84 9.56
C ILE A 73 -3.01 3.80 8.26
N PHE A 74 -3.09 4.86 7.46
CA PHE A 74 -2.29 5.01 6.26
C PHE A 74 -1.59 6.36 6.28
N GLU A 75 -0.25 6.31 6.32
CA GLU A 75 0.61 7.50 6.43
C GLU A 75 1.98 7.22 5.79
N GLY A 76 2.98 8.08 5.99
CA GLY A 76 4.34 7.78 5.53
C GLY A 76 4.87 6.49 6.19
N SER A 77 5.43 5.56 5.40
CA SER A 77 5.80 4.22 5.88
C SER A 77 6.69 4.22 7.14
N GLY A 78 7.59 5.22 7.26
CA GLY A 78 8.41 5.36 8.46
C GLY A 78 7.64 5.84 9.69
N LEU A 79 6.53 6.57 9.53
CA LEU A 79 5.63 6.94 10.62
C LEU A 79 4.81 5.71 11.03
N ALA A 80 4.23 5.01 10.06
CA ALA A 80 3.50 3.77 10.28
C ALA A 80 4.34 2.73 11.03
N ALA A 81 5.62 2.53 10.66
CA ALA A 81 6.53 1.67 11.42
C ALA A 81 6.72 2.13 12.89
N ASN A 82 6.72 3.44 13.15
CA ASN A 82 6.82 3.97 14.51
C ASN A 82 5.56 3.70 15.35
N GLU A 83 4.38 3.60 14.75
CA GLU A 83 3.16 3.19 15.46
C GLU A 83 3.34 1.80 16.10
N ILE A 84 4.02 0.88 15.42
CA ILE A 84 4.33 -0.46 15.93
C ILE A 84 5.49 -0.41 16.93
N THR A 85 6.62 0.22 16.55
CA THR A 85 7.89 0.07 17.26
C THR A 85 8.02 1.00 18.47
N GLN A 86 7.42 2.19 18.43
CA GLN A 86 7.54 3.23 19.46
C GLN A 86 6.23 3.45 20.22
N ALA A 87 5.10 3.48 19.51
CA ALA A 87 3.78 3.63 20.16
C ALA A 87 3.20 2.29 20.66
N ASN A 88 3.87 1.17 20.37
CA ASN A 88 3.49 -0.20 20.78
C ASN A 88 2.06 -0.57 20.37
N LYS A 89 1.61 -0.06 19.21
CA LYS A 89 0.32 -0.45 18.63
C LYS A 89 0.46 -1.80 17.91
N SER A 90 -0.65 -2.51 17.82
CA SER A 90 -0.72 -3.82 17.20
C SER A 90 -1.61 -3.79 15.96
N PHE A 91 -1.12 -4.37 14.85
CA PHE A 91 -1.81 -4.47 13.59
C PHE A 91 -1.71 -5.90 13.05
N ASP A 92 -2.68 -6.28 12.20
CA ASP A 92 -2.72 -7.61 11.58
C ASP A 92 -1.91 -7.68 10.28
N VAL A 93 -1.73 -6.52 9.63
CA VAL A 93 -0.86 -6.38 8.47
C VAL A 93 -0.17 -5.03 8.54
N TYR A 94 1.10 -5.01 8.21
CA TYR A 94 1.87 -3.80 7.94
C TYR A 94 2.38 -3.83 6.50
N GLY A 95 2.34 -2.69 5.79
CA GLY A 95 2.90 -2.56 4.45
C GLY A 95 3.64 -1.25 4.24
N SER A 96 4.75 -1.31 3.52
CA SER A 96 5.63 -0.17 3.26
C SER A 96 5.80 0.11 1.77
N ALA A 97 6.02 1.37 1.43
CA ALA A 97 6.45 1.82 0.10
C ALA A 97 8.00 1.90 -0.02
N ASP A 98 8.70 1.35 0.96
CA ASP A 98 10.15 1.15 0.93
C ASP A 98 10.49 -0.19 1.60
N TYR A 99 10.89 -1.17 0.80
CA TYR A 99 11.21 -2.54 1.22
C TYR A 99 12.33 -2.65 2.27
N ARG A 100 13.03 -1.55 2.58
CA ARG A 100 14.07 -1.49 3.61
C ARG A 100 13.50 -1.26 5.00
N ILE A 101 12.26 -0.77 5.12
CA ILE A 101 11.70 -0.39 6.42
C ILE A 101 11.43 -1.61 7.30
N ILE A 102 10.85 -2.69 6.75
CA ILE A 102 10.61 -3.91 7.54
C ILE A 102 11.92 -4.47 8.10
N PRO A 103 12.96 -4.75 7.28
CA PRO A 103 14.22 -5.27 7.81
C PRO A 103 14.94 -4.31 8.77
N GLU A 104 14.89 -3.00 8.53
CA GLU A 104 15.65 -2.02 9.34
C GLU A 104 14.94 -1.61 10.64
N GLN A 105 13.59 -1.58 10.66
CA GLN A 105 12.83 -1.01 11.78
C GLN A 105 11.98 -2.03 12.54
N LEU A 106 11.43 -3.05 11.85
CA LEU A 106 10.57 -4.05 12.49
C LEU A 106 11.31 -5.33 12.89
N MET A 107 12.33 -5.73 12.13
CA MET A 107 13.05 -6.98 12.42
C MET A 107 14.12 -6.80 13.49
N PRO A 108 14.41 -7.85 14.27
CA PRO A 108 13.69 -9.13 14.33
C PRO A 108 12.49 -9.11 15.29
N THR A 109 12.26 -8.00 16.02
CA THR A 109 11.34 -7.94 17.16
C THR A 109 9.86 -8.01 16.72
N TYR A 110 9.50 -7.20 15.72
CA TYR A 110 8.11 -7.04 15.27
C TYR A 110 7.83 -7.73 13.94
N ALA A 111 8.85 -8.26 13.26
CA ALA A 111 8.68 -9.06 12.05
C ALA A 111 9.72 -10.17 11.99
N SER A 112 9.34 -11.34 11.44
CA SER A 112 10.22 -12.49 11.22
C SER A 112 10.37 -12.84 9.74
N TRP A 113 9.55 -12.27 8.87
CA TRP A 113 9.53 -12.42 7.43
C TRP A 113 8.92 -11.19 6.77
N TYR A 114 9.15 -11.03 5.47
CA TYR A 114 8.44 -10.06 4.63
C TYR A 114 8.38 -10.53 3.18
N ILE A 115 7.44 -9.98 2.44
CA ILE A 115 7.25 -10.22 1.01
C ILE A 115 7.34 -8.88 0.28
N ILE A 116 8.29 -8.77 -0.66
CA ILE A 116 8.32 -7.68 -1.64
C ILE A 116 7.37 -8.08 -2.76
N PHE A 117 6.26 -7.34 -2.92
CA PHE A 117 5.13 -7.80 -3.72
C PHE A 117 4.76 -6.91 -4.89
N ALA A 118 5.25 -5.67 -4.91
CA ALA A 118 4.86 -4.71 -5.93
C ALA A 118 5.93 -3.64 -6.14
N SER A 119 5.84 -2.92 -7.26
CA SER A 119 6.67 -1.77 -7.60
C SER A 119 5.83 -0.54 -7.94
N ASN A 120 6.47 0.64 -7.94
CA ASN A 120 5.87 1.90 -8.31
C ASN A 120 6.85 2.75 -9.12
N ALA A 121 6.41 3.92 -9.57
CA ALA A 121 7.23 4.91 -10.27
C ALA A 121 7.04 6.30 -9.67
N MET A 122 8.08 7.13 -9.69
CA MET A 122 7.97 8.55 -9.43
C MET A 122 7.37 9.28 -10.63
N THR A 123 6.60 10.32 -10.34
CA THR A 123 5.99 11.18 -11.34
C THR A 123 5.95 12.65 -10.90
N VAL A 124 5.54 13.49 -11.82
CA VAL A 124 5.07 14.86 -11.56
C VAL A 124 3.56 14.88 -11.73
N MET A 125 2.84 15.05 -10.64
CA MET A 125 1.38 15.15 -10.58
C MET A 125 0.98 16.63 -10.62
N TYR A 126 -0.11 16.97 -11.32
CA TYR A 126 -0.54 18.34 -11.52
C TYR A 126 -2.05 18.42 -11.79
N THR A 127 -2.58 19.63 -11.97
CA THR A 127 -3.96 19.90 -12.42
C THR A 127 -3.97 20.77 -13.67
N ASN A 128 -5.13 20.91 -14.30
CA ASN A 128 -5.30 21.84 -15.41
C ASN A 128 -5.13 23.32 -15.01
N HIS A 129 -5.14 23.62 -13.70
CA HIS A 129 -4.95 24.96 -13.15
C HIS A 129 -3.49 25.23 -12.74
N SER A 130 -2.63 24.22 -12.76
CA SER A 130 -1.20 24.36 -12.47
C SER A 130 -0.55 25.33 -13.46
N LYS A 131 0.36 26.16 -13.01
CA LYS A 131 1.08 27.09 -13.89
C LYS A 131 1.81 26.32 -14.96
N PHE A 132 1.64 26.74 -16.22
CA PHE A 132 2.23 26.07 -17.40
C PHE A 132 1.75 24.63 -17.63
N ALA A 133 0.57 24.24 -17.16
CA ALA A 133 0.01 22.89 -17.35
C ALA A 133 -0.09 22.48 -18.81
N ASN A 134 -0.32 23.45 -19.73
CA ASN A 134 -0.39 23.21 -21.17
C ASN A 134 0.98 23.08 -21.86
N GLU A 135 2.08 23.37 -21.14
CA GLU A 135 3.44 23.34 -21.69
C GLU A 135 4.23 22.14 -21.17
N ILE A 136 3.86 21.61 -20.01
CA ILE A 136 4.64 20.54 -19.35
C ILE A 136 4.50 19.21 -20.09
N THR A 137 5.63 18.55 -20.30
CA THR A 137 5.74 17.25 -20.96
C THR A 137 6.76 16.37 -20.23
N PRO A 138 6.81 15.05 -20.50
CA PRO A 138 7.88 14.19 -19.98
C PRO A 138 9.30 14.61 -20.38
N GLN A 139 9.47 15.42 -21.44
CA GLN A 139 10.77 15.86 -21.94
C GLN A 139 11.23 17.20 -21.38
N ASN A 140 10.34 18.01 -20.78
CA ASN A 140 10.67 19.35 -20.29
C ASN A 140 10.23 19.63 -18.85
N TRP A 141 9.66 18.65 -18.15
CA TRP A 141 9.10 18.81 -16.81
C TRP A 141 10.08 19.49 -15.82
N TYR A 142 11.35 19.09 -15.88
CA TYR A 142 12.40 19.62 -15.01
C TYR A 142 12.70 21.11 -15.26
N GLN A 143 12.45 21.60 -16.47
CA GLN A 143 12.54 23.04 -16.80
C GLN A 143 11.29 23.79 -16.33
N VAL A 144 10.11 23.18 -16.44
CA VAL A 144 8.84 23.81 -16.04
C VAL A 144 8.75 23.96 -14.52
N ILE A 145 9.00 22.88 -13.76
CA ILE A 145 8.89 22.96 -12.30
C ILE A 145 9.93 23.87 -11.64
N THR A 146 11.03 24.21 -12.34
CA THR A 146 12.05 25.13 -11.82
C THR A 146 11.79 26.60 -12.16
N ARG A 147 10.78 26.91 -12.99
CA ARG A 147 10.44 28.32 -13.35
C ARG A 147 10.06 29.12 -12.11
N PRO A 148 10.44 30.45 -12.06
CA PRO A 148 10.02 31.32 -10.98
C PRO A 148 8.50 31.38 -10.81
N GLY A 149 8.03 31.41 -9.56
CA GLY A 149 6.61 31.50 -9.22
C GLY A 149 5.86 30.16 -9.30
N VAL A 150 6.47 29.08 -9.80
CA VAL A 150 5.91 27.70 -9.75
C VAL A 150 6.12 27.13 -8.36
N ILE A 151 5.06 26.69 -7.71
CA ILE A 151 5.10 26.10 -6.36
C ILE A 151 5.15 24.57 -6.47
N VAL A 152 6.18 23.97 -5.88
CA VAL A 152 6.39 22.50 -5.90
C VAL A 152 6.09 21.92 -4.53
N GLY A 153 5.30 20.84 -4.47
CA GLY A 153 5.02 20.07 -3.28
C GLY A 153 5.82 18.77 -3.24
N VAL A 154 6.33 18.43 -2.08
CA VAL A 154 7.00 17.15 -1.78
C VAL A 154 6.65 16.69 -0.36
N SER A 155 6.73 15.41 -0.09
CA SER A 155 6.68 14.93 1.29
C SER A 155 8.05 14.99 1.98
N ASN A 156 8.06 14.85 3.31
CA ASN A 156 9.28 14.89 4.10
C ASN A 156 10.08 13.59 3.94
N LYS A 157 11.28 13.71 3.39
CA LYS A 157 12.21 12.59 3.15
C LYS A 157 12.58 11.75 4.37
N ASP A 158 12.43 12.32 5.59
CA ASP A 158 12.82 11.64 6.84
C ASP A 158 11.68 10.79 7.43
N THR A 159 10.45 10.96 6.95
CA THR A 159 9.25 10.29 7.47
C THR A 159 8.46 9.55 6.39
N ASP A 160 8.64 9.92 5.12
CA ASP A 160 7.88 9.40 4.00
C ASP A 160 8.82 9.00 2.84
N PRO A 161 8.77 7.75 2.37
CA PRO A 161 9.57 7.29 1.24
C PRO A 161 9.39 8.10 -0.04
N SER A 162 8.18 8.60 -0.34
CA SER A 162 7.92 9.46 -1.51
C SER A 162 8.84 10.69 -1.52
N GLY A 163 9.02 11.34 -0.38
CA GLY A 163 9.93 12.48 -0.25
C GLY A 163 11.40 12.12 -0.45
N ALA A 164 11.83 10.96 0.05
CA ALA A 164 13.17 10.45 -0.18
C ALA A 164 13.41 10.12 -1.67
N GLN A 165 12.45 9.47 -2.31
CA GLN A 165 12.50 9.15 -3.74
C GLN A 165 12.42 10.39 -4.63
N ALA A 166 11.71 11.45 -4.21
CA ALA A 166 11.72 12.73 -4.91
C ALA A 166 13.12 13.36 -4.94
N VAL A 167 13.89 13.28 -3.85
CA VAL A 167 15.30 13.71 -3.83
C VAL A 167 16.14 12.90 -4.80
N ILE A 168 16.00 11.56 -4.79
CA ILE A 168 16.72 10.68 -5.70
C ILE A 168 16.35 10.99 -7.16
N MET A 169 15.06 11.11 -7.48
CA MET A 169 14.56 11.45 -8.81
C MET A 169 15.17 12.75 -9.34
N LEU A 170 15.20 13.82 -8.52
CA LEU A 170 15.79 15.10 -8.90
C LEU A 170 17.30 14.99 -9.14
N LYS A 171 18.03 14.20 -8.34
CA LYS A 171 19.46 13.97 -8.54
C LYS A 171 19.73 13.15 -9.81
N LEU A 172 18.96 12.09 -10.06
CA LEU A 172 19.06 11.31 -11.29
C LEU A 172 18.75 12.15 -12.53
N ALA A 173 17.70 12.97 -12.47
CA ALA A 173 17.39 13.91 -13.53
C ALA A 173 18.49 14.97 -13.72
N GLY A 174 19.12 15.40 -12.63
CA GLY A 174 20.31 16.26 -12.68
C GLY A 174 21.49 15.60 -13.41
N ILE A 175 21.76 14.32 -13.16
CA ILE A 175 22.78 13.53 -13.87
C ILE A 175 22.39 13.40 -15.35
N GLU A 176 21.17 12.95 -15.65
CA GLU A 176 20.73 12.63 -17.01
C GLU A 176 20.66 13.87 -17.92
N TYR A 177 20.11 15.00 -17.42
CA TYR A 177 19.84 16.17 -18.25
C TYR A 177 20.88 17.27 -18.17
N TYR A 178 21.68 17.32 -17.10
CA TYR A 178 22.64 18.40 -16.83
C TYR A 178 24.05 17.90 -16.53
N ASN A 179 24.28 16.57 -16.50
CA ASN A 179 25.53 15.97 -16.05
C ASN A 179 25.99 16.49 -14.66
N ASN A 180 25.02 16.81 -13.80
CA ASN A 180 25.25 17.37 -12.47
C ASN A 180 24.13 16.93 -11.50
N ALA A 181 24.43 16.00 -10.61
CA ALA A 181 23.47 15.44 -9.65
C ALA A 181 22.85 16.51 -8.73
N SER A 182 23.57 17.56 -8.39
CA SER A 182 23.08 18.60 -7.49
C SER A 182 22.17 19.62 -8.17
N TYR A 183 22.23 19.77 -9.49
CA TYR A 183 21.61 20.91 -10.17
C TYR A 183 20.12 21.03 -9.89
N LEU A 184 19.31 20.02 -10.22
CA LEU A 184 17.86 20.08 -10.00
C LEU A 184 17.49 20.00 -8.52
N TYR A 185 18.25 19.24 -7.72
CA TYR A 185 18.09 19.25 -6.27
C TYR A 185 18.23 20.65 -5.68
N ASP A 186 19.28 21.39 -6.05
CA ASP A 186 19.52 22.74 -5.56
C ASP A 186 18.45 23.73 -6.05
N GLN A 187 17.97 23.59 -7.29
CA GLN A 187 16.86 24.41 -7.78
C GLN A 187 15.59 24.22 -6.93
N ILE A 188 15.27 23.02 -6.50
CA ILE A 188 14.05 22.74 -5.73
C ILE A 188 14.27 22.94 -4.23
N TYR A 189 15.28 22.32 -3.62
CA TYR A 189 15.43 22.29 -2.16
C TYR A 189 16.21 23.50 -1.60
N VAL A 190 16.93 24.23 -2.43
CA VAL A 190 17.65 25.44 -2.00
C VAL A 190 16.94 26.68 -2.56
N THR A 191 16.87 26.84 -3.88
CA THR A 191 16.36 28.08 -4.52
C THR A 191 14.86 28.26 -4.27
N LYS A 192 14.02 27.26 -4.59
CA LYS A 192 12.58 27.38 -4.38
C LYS A 192 12.21 27.47 -2.90
N LYS A 193 12.92 26.76 -2.03
CA LYS A 193 12.74 26.87 -0.58
C LYS A 193 13.02 28.30 -0.09
N ALA A 194 14.10 28.93 -0.55
CA ALA A 194 14.44 30.31 -0.21
C ALA A 194 13.38 31.31 -0.69
N ASN A 195 12.71 31.01 -1.82
CA ASN A 195 11.67 31.85 -2.41
C ASN A 195 10.26 31.53 -1.88
N SER A 196 10.11 30.62 -0.91
CA SER A 196 8.80 30.11 -0.43
C SER A 196 7.96 29.42 -1.53
N GLU A 197 8.61 28.84 -2.53
CA GLU A 197 8.03 28.10 -3.66
C GLU A 197 8.13 26.57 -3.50
N LEU A 198 8.59 26.10 -2.32
CA LEU A 198 8.62 24.68 -1.95
C LEU A 198 7.73 24.44 -0.74
N VAL A 199 6.76 23.54 -0.89
CA VAL A 199 5.90 23.04 0.20
C VAL A 199 6.35 21.64 0.58
N VAL A 200 6.65 21.44 1.86
CA VAL A 200 7.04 20.13 2.42
C VAL A 200 6.01 19.71 3.46
N VAL A 201 5.42 18.53 3.29
CA VAL A 201 4.40 17.96 4.17
C VAL A 201 4.87 16.63 4.79
N PRO A 202 4.28 16.17 5.90
CA PRO A 202 4.69 14.90 6.52
C PRO A 202 4.48 13.66 5.62
N THR A 203 3.38 13.63 4.85
CA THR A 203 2.94 12.50 4.01
C THR A 203 2.40 13.03 2.68
N GLU A 204 2.72 12.36 1.56
CA GLU A 204 2.37 12.79 0.19
C GLU A 204 0.87 13.02 -0.02
N THR A 205 0.02 12.18 0.58
CA THR A 205 -1.45 12.28 0.44
C THR A 205 -2.02 13.62 0.92
N THR A 206 -1.32 14.33 1.80
CA THR A 206 -1.74 15.65 2.30
C THR A 206 -1.52 16.79 1.29
N LEU A 207 -0.86 16.51 0.16
CA LEU A 207 -0.69 17.47 -0.94
C LEU A 207 -1.88 17.51 -1.90
N ASN A 208 -2.74 16.50 -1.92
CA ASN A 208 -3.88 16.43 -2.84
C ASN A 208 -4.82 17.65 -2.74
N PRO A 209 -5.33 18.04 -1.56
CA PRO A 209 -6.15 19.23 -1.44
C PRO A 209 -5.41 20.53 -1.82
N GLN A 210 -4.10 20.59 -1.59
CA GLN A 210 -3.28 21.77 -1.94
C GLN A 210 -3.08 21.89 -3.45
N LEU A 211 -2.98 20.76 -4.15
CA LEU A 211 -2.92 20.70 -5.60
C LEU A 211 -4.28 21.05 -6.22
N GLU A 212 -5.39 20.53 -5.69
CA GLU A 212 -6.75 20.83 -6.13
C GLU A 212 -7.09 22.33 -6.01
N THR A 213 -6.68 22.96 -4.90
CA THR A 213 -6.91 24.39 -4.65
C THR A 213 -5.93 25.32 -5.37
N GLY A 214 -4.90 24.77 -6.03
CA GLY A 214 -3.85 25.56 -6.70
C GLY A 214 -2.87 26.23 -5.73
N THR A 215 -2.86 25.84 -4.45
CA THR A 215 -1.83 26.25 -3.47
C THR A 215 -0.46 25.70 -3.85
N VAL A 216 -0.42 24.52 -4.48
CA VAL A 216 0.73 23.87 -5.09
C VAL A 216 0.45 23.68 -6.57
N ASP A 217 1.43 23.94 -7.43
CA ASP A 217 1.30 23.74 -8.87
C ASP A 217 1.65 22.31 -9.29
N TYR A 218 2.71 21.75 -8.73
CA TYR A 218 3.23 20.41 -9.08
C TYR A 218 3.63 19.64 -7.84
N VAL A 219 3.33 18.34 -7.81
CA VAL A 219 3.72 17.43 -6.73
C VAL A 219 4.64 16.36 -7.27
N LEU A 220 5.82 16.21 -6.65
CA LEU A 220 6.73 15.11 -6.93
C LEU A 220 6.35 13.95 -6.02
N THR A 221 5.72 12.92 -6.58
CA THR A 221 5.14 11.80 -5.83
C THR A 221 5.13 10.52 -6.66
N TYR A 222 4.50 9.48 -6.14
CA TYR A 222 4.30 8.22 -6.85
C TYR A 222 3.20 8.32 -7.91
N SER A 223 3.36 7.60 -9.02
CA SER A 223 2.32 7.49 -10.06
C SER A 223 1.02 6.87 -9.53
N SER A 224 1.10 5.97 -8.57
CA SER A 224 -0.07 5.39 -7.92
C SER A 224 -0.92 6.42 -7.19
N GLU A 225 -0.32 7.45 -6.60
CA GLU A 225 -1.04 8.55 -5.96
C GLU A 225 -1.88 9.33 -6.98
N ALA A 226 -1.26 9.70 -8.11
CA ALA A 226 -1.95 10.39 -9.19
C ALA A 226 -3.09 9.54 -9.79
N ILE A 227 -2.84 8.27 -10.06
CA ILE A 227 -3.82 7.33 -10.65
C ILE A 227 -4.98 7.10 -9.70
N SER A 228 -4.70 6.82 -8.42
CA SER A 228 -5.72 6.53 -7.42
C SER A 228 -6.68 7.70 -7.16
N HIS A 229 -6.20 8.94 -7.37
CA HIS A 229 -6.99 10.16 -7.15
C HIS A 229 -7.39 10.88 -8.45
N ASN A 230 -7.16 10.25 -9.62
CA ASN A 230 -7.50 10.77 -10.95
C ASN A 230 -6.86 12.13 -11.27
N PHE A 231 -5.65 12.38 -10.79
CA PHE A 231 -4.89 13.56 -11.18
C PHE A 231 -4.15 13.34 -12.50
N PRO A 232 -4.01 14.36 -13.36
CA PRO A 232 -3.04 14.38 -14.44
C PRO A 232 -1.61 14.17 -13.91
N TYR A 233 -0.82 13.37 -14.64
CA TYR A 233 0.56 13.07 -14.29
C TYR A 233 1.42 12.81 -15.53
N LEU A 234 2.74 12.80 -15.35
CA LEU A 234 3.69 12.56 -16.43
C LEU A 234 4.29 11.15 -16.36
N ASN A 235 4.28 10.43 -17.48
CA ASN A 235 5.07 9.21 -17.63
C ASN A 235 6.54 9.57 -17.86
N LEU A 236 7.35 9.58 -16.81
CA LEU A 236 8.75 9.95 -16.87
C LEU A 236 9.62 8.79 -17.37
N ASP A 237 10.80 9.12 -17.92
CA ASP A 237 11.79 8.13 -18.32
C ASP A 237 12.20 7.23 -17.14
N SER A 238 12.40 5.93 -17.42
CA SER A 238 12.77 4.95 -16.39
C SER A 238 14.10 5.25 -15.69
N LYS A 239 15.03 5.97 -16.32
CA LYS A 239 16.27 6.42 -15.67
C LYS A 239 16.04 7.39 -14.50
N VAL A 240 14.89 8.07 -14.46
CA VAL A 240 14.60 9.06 -13.41
C VAL A 240 13.44 8.66 -12.51
N ASN A 241 12.51 7.79 -12.99
CA ASN A 241 11.28 7.46 -12.27
C ASN A 241 11.41 6.31 -11.27
N LEU A 242 12.57 5.66 -11.17
CA LEU A 242 12.86 4.59 -10.20
C LEU A 242 11.99 3.33 -10.33
N SER A 243 11.37 3.09 -11.49
CA SER A 243 10.46 1.94 -11.67
C SER A 243 11.15 0.65 -12.13
N ASN A 244 12.35 0.74 -12.71
CA ASN A 244 12.98 -0.38 -13.41
C ASN A 244 14.06 -1.05 -12.56
N VAL A 245 13.80 -2.29 -12.13
CA VAL A 245 14.72 -3.08 -11.30
C VAL A 245 16.09 -3.32 -11.99
N THR A 246 16.14 -3.34 -13.32
CA THR A 246 17.40 -3.53 -14.07
C THR A 246 18.30 -2.29 -14.05
N LEU A 247 17.80 -1.15 -13.59
CA LEU A 247 18.55 0.10 -13.47
C LEU A 247 19.05 0.37 -12.03
N SER A 248 19.10 -0.64 -11.18
CA SER A 248 19.55 -0.49 -9.78
C SER A 248 20.90 0.19 -9.67
N ASP A 249 21.91 -0.21 -10.47
CA ASP A 249 23.23 0.42 -10.47
C ASP A 249 23.20 1.87 -10.95
N TRP A 250 22.30 2.21 -11.86
CA TRP A 250 22.08 3.58 -12.29
C TRP A 250 21.49 4.41 -11.16
N TYR A 251 20.46 3.91 -10.47
CA TYR A 251 19.82 4.61 -9.38
C TYR A 251 20.76 4.83 -8.18
N ALA A 252 21.67 3.89 -7.94
CA ALA A 252 22.67 3.97 -6.87
C ALA A 252 23.67 5.13 -7.04
N GLN A 253 23.75 5.77 -8.22
CA GLN A 253 24.55 6.99 -8.42
C GLN A 253 23.97 8.22 -7.69
N ALA A 254 22.69 8.21 -7.37
CA ALA A 254 22.04 9.21 -6.54
C ALA A 254 21.90 8.71 -5.10
N ASN A 255 21.89 9.64 -4.15
CA ASN A 255 21.68 9.32 -2.73
C ASN A 255 20.86 10.40 -2.03
N VAL A 256 20.29 10.03 -0.89
CA VAL A 256 19.59 10.93 0.02
C VAL A 256 20.04 10.66 1.44
N THR A 257 20.10 11.69 2.29
CA THR A 257 20.33 11.51 3.72
C THR A 257 18.99 11.47 4.44
N ILE A 258 18.66 10.33 5.06
CA ILE A 258 17.45 10.08 5.84
C ILE A 258 17.87 9.92 7.30
N LYS A 259 17.36 10.77 8.20
CA LYS A 259 17.69 10.73 9.65
C LYS A 259 19.21 10.60 9.91
N GLY A 260 20.04 11.26 9.11
CA GLY A 260 21.51 11.23 9.23
C GLY A 260 22.21 10.05 8.55
N LYS A 261 21.51 9.04 8.04
CA LYS A 261 22.05 7.90 7.28
C LYS A 261 22.00 8.21 5.78
N VAL A 262 23.11 8.06 5.09
CA VAL A 262 23.17 8.15 3.62
C VAL A 262 22.56 6.89 3.01
N THR A 263 21.57 7.07 2.16
CA THR A 263 20.82 5.99 1.50
C THR A 263 20.92 6.17 -0.02
N GLN A 264 21.34 5.14 -0.73
CA GLN A 264 21.42 5.14 -2.18
C GLN A 264 20.04 4.99 -2.82
N GLY A 265 19.88 5.50 -4.05
CA GLY A 265 18.70 5.27 -4.87
C GLY A 265 18.58 3.79 -5.25
N THR A 266 17.35 3.29 -5.18
CA THR A 266 16.97 1.93 -5.55
C THR A 266 15.65 1.96 -6.30
N PRO A 267 15.27 0.91 -7.00
CA PRO A 267 13.90 0.77 -7.50
C PRO A 267 12.87 0.91 -6.37
N ILE A 268 11.72 1.49 -6.67
CA ILE A 268 10.62 1.63 -5.71
C ILE A 268 9.91 0.29 -5.59
N LEU A 269 10.05 -0.35 -4.42
CA LEU A 269 9.49 -1.66 -4.13
C LEU A 269 8.69 -1.60 -2.83
N TYR A 270 7.52 -2.23 -2.86
CA TYR A 270 6.62 -2.35 -1.72
C TYR A 270 6.79 -3.70 -1.06
N ASP A 271 6.79 -3.69 0.26
CA ASP A 271 6.80 -4.91 1.05
C ASP A 271 5.64 -4.97 2.05
N LEU A 272 5.39 -6.15 2.59
CA LEU A 272 4.41 -6.39 3.63
C LEU A 272 4.84 -7.51 4.58
N THR A 273 4.27 -7.47 5.78
CA THR A 273 4.38 -8.54 6.79
C THR A 273 3.15 -8.60 7.68
N ILE A 274 3.02 -9.67 8.45
CA ILE A 274 2.16 -9.74 9.63
C ILE A 274 3.05 -9.48 10.84
N PRO A 275 2.86 -8.39 11.61
CA PRO A 275 3.65 -8.14 12.80
C PRO A 275 3.54 -9.27 13.83
N THR A 276 4.61 -9.54 14.56
CA THR A 276 4.66 -10.63 15.56
C THR A 276 3.68 -10.42 16.73
N ASN A 277 3.29 -9.17 16.98
CA ASN A 277 2.29 -8.77 17.99
C ASN A 277 0.88 -8.61 17.41
N SER A 278 0.61 -9.15 16.21
CA SER A 278 -0.71 -9.08 15.59
C SER A 278 -1.81 -9.66 16.51
N PRO A 279 -2.90 -8.92 16.75
CA PRO A 279 -4.01 -9.42 17.55
C PRO A 279 -4.86 -10.47 16.82
N ASN A 280 -4.85 -10.47 15.49
CA ASN A 280 -5.60 -11.43 14.67
C ASN A 280 -4.81 -11.85 13.41
N PRO A 281 -3.72 -12.63 13.58
CA PRO A 281 -2.87 -13.04 12.46
C PRO A 281 -3.64 -13.85 11.39
N THR A 282 -4.73 -14.54 11.78
CA THR A 282 -5.59 -15.25 10.83
C THR A 282 -6.25 -14.30 9.82
N MET A 283 -6.70 -13.14 10.28
CA MET A 283 -7.25 -12.10 9.38
C MET A 283 -6.16 -11.43 8.57
N GLY A 284 -4.97 -11.27 9.11
CA GLY A 284 -3.79 -10.84 8.34
C GLY A 284 -3.51 -11.79 7.17
N VAL A 285 -3.52 -13.11 7.43
CA VAL A 285 -3.37 -14.13 6.38
C VAL A 285 -4.51 -14.03 5.36
N ALA A 286 -5.77 -13.90 5.80
CA ALA A 286 -6.91 -13.79 4.90
C ALA A 286 -6.80 -12.57 3.99
N PHE A 287 -6.39 -11.41 4.53
CA PHE A 287 -6.15 -10.21 3.75
C PHE A 287 -5.03 -10.39 2.71
N ILE A 288 -3.90 -10.97 3.11
CA ILE A 288 -2.77 -11.20 2.19
C ILE A 288 -3.16 -12.19 1.07
N LYS A 289 -3.94 -13.23 1.37
CA LYS A 289 -4.50 -14.13 0.36
C LYS A 289 -5.43 -13.37 -0.60
N ALA A 290 -6.30 -12.50 -0.09
CA ALA A 290 -7.18 -11.66 -0.90
C ALA A 290 -6.36 -10.70 -1.81
N LEU A 291 -5.28 -10.12 -1.29
CA LEU A 291 -4.36 -9.26 -2.03
C LEU A 291 -3.69 -10.01 -3.19
N PHE A 292 -3.25 -11.23 -2.97
CA PHE A 292 -2.61 -12.07 -4.00
C PHE A 292 -3.60 -12.80 -4.92
N SER A 293 -4.90 -12.74 -4.66
CA SER A 293 -5.91 -13.28 -5.59
C SER A 293 -5.90 -12.55 -6.93
N PRO A 294 -6.38 -13.16 -8.03
CA PRO A 294 -6.45 -12.47 -9.33
C PRO A 294 -7.20 -11.14 -9.27
N GLN A 295 -8.26 -11.02 -8.43
CA GLN A 295 -9.00 -9.79 -8.24
C GLN A 295 -8.19 -8.76 -7.44
N GLY A 296 -7.49 -9.17 -6.38
CA GLY A 296 -6.60 -8.30 -5.60
C GLY A 296 -5.46 -7.72 -6.45
N GLN A 297 -4.84 -8.57 -7.28
CA GLN A 297 -3.79 -8.16 -8.22
C GLN A 297 -4.31 -7.13 -9.25
N LYS A 298 -5.53 -7.34 -9.76
CA LYS A 298 -6.19 -6.38 -10.66
C LYS A 298 -6.44 -5.04 -9.96
N ILE A 299 -6.86 -5.06 -8.70
CA ILE A 299 -7.09 -3.83 -7.91
C ILE A 299 -5.78 -3.07 -7.71
N LEU A 300 -4.68 -3.75 -7.33
CA LEU A 300 -3.35 -3.13 -7.24
C LEU A 300 -2.97 -2.44 -8.55
N HIS A 301 -3.02 -3.19 -9.66
CA HIS A 301 -2.64 -2.67 -10.98
C HIS A 301 -3.49 -1.47 -11.39
N SER A 302 -4.82 -1.51 -11.18
CA SER A 302 -5.71 -0.39 -11.51
C SER A 302 -5.50 0.84 -10.63
N SER A 303 -4.85 0.70 -9.49
CA SER A 303 -4.44 1.79 -8.60
C SER A 303 -3.02 2.30 -8.89
N GLY A 304 -2.40 1.88 -10.01
CA GLY A 304 -1.07 2.33 -10.41
C GLY A 304 0.10 1.69 -9.65
N ILE A 305 -0.17 0.66 -8.88
CA ILE A 305 0.86 -0.18 -8.24
C ILE A 305 1.04 -1.43 -9.09
N THR A 306 2.26 -1.67 -9.58
CA THR A 306 2.57 -2.80 -10.45
C THR A 306 2.90 -4.04 -9.62
N PRO A 307 2.05 -5.09 -9.63
CA PRO A 307 2.36 -6.35 -8.96
C PRO A 307 3.63 -6.99 -9.51
N LEU A 308 4.41 -7.62 -8.64
CA LEU A 308 5.60 -8.38 -9.04
C LEU A 308 5.27 -9.86 -9.26
N ASN A 309 5.91 -10.44 -10.27
CA ASN A 309 5.98 -11.87 -10.49
C ASN A 309 7.34 -12.21 -11.15
N PRO A 310 8.28 -12.83 -10.43
CA PRO A 310 8.16 -13.35 -9.06
C PRO A 310 8.03 -12.27 -7.97
N VAL A 311 7.47 -12.64 -6.82
CA VAL A 311 7.62 -11.91 -5.56
C VAL A 311 8.89 -12.36 -4.85
N ASP A 312 9.54 -11.45 -4.10
CA ASP A 312 10.72 -11.78 -3.32
C ASP A 312 10.33 -11.98 -1.85
N ILE A 313 10.76 -13.10 -1.25
CA ILE A 313 10.42 -13.44 0.14
C ILE A 313 11.70 -13.59 0.98
N TYR A 314 11.78 -12.83 2.06
CA TYR A 314 12.74 -13.07 3.12
C TYR A 314 12.18 -14.06 4.13
N ASN A 315 13.00 -15.07 4.49
CA ASN A 315 12.69 -16.12 5.45
C ASN A 315 11.36 -16.87 5.13
N PRO A 316 11.26 -17.53 3.98
CA PRO A 316 10.01 -18.16 3.52
C PRO A 316 9.50 -19.26 4.49
N SER A 317 10.38 -19.84 5.32
CA SER A 317 9.99 -20.83 6.33
C SER A 317 9.15 -20.25 7.48
N ALA A 318 9.19 -18.92 7.69
CA ALA A 318 8.39 -18.23 8.69
C ALA A 318 7.07 -17.69 8.13
N VAL A 319 6.90 -17.68 6.80
CA VAL A 319 5.65 -17.24 6.16
C VAL A 319 4.55 -18.27 6.41
N PRO A 320 3.34 -17.86 6.81
CA PRO A 320 2.22 -18.77 6.96
C PRO A 320 1.99 -19.61 5.69
N PRO A 321 1.86 -20.96 5.80
CA PRO A 321 1.76 -21.85 4.64
C PRO A 321 0.62 -21.49 3.69
N ASP A 322 -0.49 -20.98 4.22
CA ASP A 322 -1.65 -20.54 3.44
C ASP A 322 -1.34 -19.39 2.47
N ILE A 323 -0.40 -18.50 2.82
CA ILE A 323 0.06 -17.42 1.94
C ILE A 323 0.89 -18.00 0.79
N ILE A 324 1.82 -18.93 1.07
CA ILE A 324 2.62 -19.60 0.05
C ILE A 324 1.71 -20.38 -0.92
N GLN A 325 0.70 -21.06 -0.38
CA GLN A 325 -0.29 -21.75 -1.20
C GLN A 325 -1.08 -20.80 -2.10
N ALA A 326 -1.52 -19.65 -1.56
CA ALA A 326 -2.27 -18.64 -2.32
C ALA A 326 -1.44 -18.05 -3.47
N LEU A 327 -0.15 -17.76 -3.25
CA LEU A 327 0.78 -17.32 -4.29
C LEU A 327 0.83 -18.37 -5.43
N SER A 328 1.05 -19.63 -5.10
CA SER A 328 1.10 -20.72 -6.07
C SER A 328 -0.21 -20.88 -6.85
N GLN A 329 -1.36 -20.82 -6.17
CA GLN A 329 -2.69 -20.93 -6.79
C GLN A 329 -2.98 -19.75 -7.74
N SER A 330 -2.41 -18.59 -7.47
CA SER A 330 -2.53 -17.39 -8.31
C SER A 330 -1.48 -17.33 -9.43
N GLY A 331 -0.64 -18.36 -9.59
CA GLY A 331 0.42 -18.38 -10.60
C GLY A 331 1.56 -17.39 -10.32
N ILE A 332 1.72 -16.97 -9.06
CA ILE A 332 2.79 -16.06 -8.63
C ILE A 332 3.98 -16.89 -8.18
N SER A 333 5.09 -16.73 -8.86
CA SER A 333 6.37 -17.35 -8.53
C SER A 333 7.02 -16.66 -7.33
N VAL A 334 7.89 -17.38 -6.62
CA VAL A 334 8.59 -16.92 -5.43
C VAL A 334 10.09 -16.97 -5.64
N THR A 335 10.81 -15.90 -5.30
CA THR A 335 12.27 -15.85 -5.13
C THR A 335 12.59 -15.71 -3.65
N THR A 336 13.54 -16.48 -3.15
CA THR A 336 14.04 -16.33 -1.78
C THR A 336 15.18 -15.32 -1.77
N ILE A 337 15.08 -14.32 -0.91
CA ILE A 337 16.14 -13.33 -0.69
C ILE A 337 16.75 -13.49 0.70
N THR A 338 18.02 -13.10 0.82
CA THR A 338 18.69 -12.90 2.11
C THR A 338 18.43 -11.49 2.62
N ALA A 339 18.47 -11.27 3.94
CA ALA A 339 18.31 -9.93 4.49
C ALA A 339 19.34 -8.99 3.82
N THR A 340 18.86 -7.90 3.25
CA THR A 340 19.72 -6.78 2.85
C THR A 340 20.26 -6.12 4.11
N THR A 341 21.55 -6.31 4.37
CA THR A 341 22.29 -5.63 5.46
C THR A 341 22.49 -4.15 5.13
#